data_e904663d317704eca01dc08e5498178f
#
_entry.id   e904663d317704eca01dc08e5498178f
#
_cell.length_a   1.000
_cell.length_b   1.000
_cell.length_c   1.000
_cell.angle_alpha   90.00
_cell.angle_beta   90.00
_cell.angle_gamma   90.00
#
_symmetry.space_group_name_H-M   'P 1'
#
loop_
_entity.id
_entity.type
_entity.pdbx_description
1 polymer ?
#
loop_
_entity_poly.entity_id
_entity_poly.type
_entity_poly.pdbx_seq_one_letter_code
_entity_poly.pdbx_strand_id
1 'polypeptide(L)'
;MLPPTKKKKINSLLMKVIIISVGLHVIVGFIAGIIKVATIIAQPDAQFEVPPAVVEEELPVPVNTEIQLQKPIPPQIKSLSAYKVGEVRVSKVSVVLPNMGQNFTVSAGLGSGSGGLGSGSGGLLGRSISDSIAIGMSDVSVFGLKTRAERILFVIDTHAQMVNDKKGGLNSYQVIKDEITDMVGNLSAGTLFNVMLHDRTKTVFFKPQLISAGADVHQELMQWISPINASAENIGLQTNRLARKNPLKTLKDEEVHLALERGLLPGNETGFITQTVLEQNVDSIFLITGFHRGFEDMYRDLNIHEEAEWQRKISSPNYQKKLAAHFKEIPQMKLRIQATLAKLNEERKANGQPPQILKERWIYEDVETLNLKWVAPHPGHKPSIKMPESDVIAYFRKLVDQLYTIHDKEVPSINVLLFLAKDEEQPKEWQHELNTYVRFFRGKDRIIRGQEEIQNARSSKEVKN
;
A
#
# COMPACT_ATOMS: atom_id res chain seq x y z
N MET A 1 -34.81 5.77 -72.00
CA MET A 1 -33.91 6.88 -71.94
C MET A 1 -33.64 7.24 -70.47
N LEU A 2 -32.45 6.92 -69.93
CA LEU A 2 -32.01 7.28 -68.58
C LEU A 2 -31.43 8.72 -68.63
N PRO A 3 -31.72 9.56 -67.59
CA PRO A 3 -31.23 10.93 -67.58
C PRO A 3 -29.71 10.97 -67.30
N PRO A 4 -28.97 11.94 -67.83
CA PRO A 4 -27.53 12.04 -67.68
C PRO A 4 -27.15 12.42 -66.24
N THR A 5 -26.27 11.64 -65.63
CA THR A 5 -25.71 11.87 -64.28
C THR A 5 -24.84 13.12 -64.29
N LYS A 6 -25.23 14.18 -63.55
CA LYS A 6 -24.44 15.39 -63.31
C LYS A 6 -23.17 15.04 -62.55
N LYS A 7 -22.02 15.09 -63.19
CA LYS A 7 -20.70 15.03 -62.54
C LYS A 7 -20.56 16.23 -61.60
N LYS A 8 -20.55 15.98 -60.25
CA LYS A 8 -20.24 17.00 -59.23
C LYS A 8 -18.79 17.48 -59.46
N LYS A 9 -18.60 18.73 -59.84
CA LYS A 9 -17.29 19.37 -59.84
C LYS A 9 -16.79 19.46 -58.41
N ILE A 10 -15.74 18.71 -58.06
CA ILE A 10 -15.06 18.80 -56.78
C ILE A 10 -14.44 20.20 -56.69
N ASN A 11 -14.70 20.90 -55.60
CA ASN A 11 -14.24 22.27 -55.39
C ASN A 11 -12.69 22.26 -55.35
N SER A 12 -12.04 22.97 -56.25
CA SER A 12 -10.58 22.93 -56.42
C SER A 12 -9.82 23.35 -55.16
N LEU A 13 -10.45 24.16 -54.31
CA LEU A 13 -9.91 24.55 -53.00
C LEU A 13 -9.90 23.36 -52.01
N LEU A 14 -10.97 22.58 -51.95
CA LEU A 14 -11.06 21.39 -51.13
C LEU A 14 -10.01 20.34 -51.50
N MET A 15 -9.79 20.15 -52.80
CA MET A 15 -8.77 19.23 -53.33
C MET A 15 -7.37 19.65 -52.91
N LYS A 16 -7.04 20.97 -52.96
CA LYS A 16 -5.76 21.50 -52.51
C LYS A 16 -5.53 21.31 -51.02
N VAL A 17 -6.55 21.52 -50.19
CA VAL A 17 -6.46 21.31 -48.75
C VAL A 17 -6.21 19.83 -48.39
N ILE A 18 -6.91 18.91 -49.06
CA ILE A 18 -6.70 17.47 -48.89
C ILE A 18 -5.27 17.06 -49.29
N ILE A 19 -4.77 17.53 -50.41
CA ILE A 19 -3.40 17.21 -50.89
C ILE A 19 -2.34 17.74 -49.90
N ILE A 20 -2.51 18.96 -49.38
CA ILE A 20 -1.59 19.54 -48.39
C ILE A 20 -1.64 18.75 -47.09
N SER A 21 -2.84 18.39 -46.61
CA SER A 21 -3.02 17.59 -45.38
C SER A 21 -2.37 16.20 -45.47
N VAL A 22 -2.61 15.49 -46.58
CA VAL A 22 -1.97 14.17 -46.82
C VAL A 22 -0.44 14.31 -46.92
N GLY A 23 0.06 15.33 -47.62
CA GLY A 23 1.50 15.61 -47.72
C GLY A 23 2.14 15.84 -46.34
N LEU A 24 1.48 16.60 -45.48
CA LEU A 24 1.97 16.88 -44.13
C LEU A 24 2.03 15.60 -43.27
N HIS A 25 1.01 14.73 -43.34
CA HIS A 25 0.99 13.47 -42.61
C HIS A 25 2.07 12.50 -43.07
N VAL A 26 2.35 12.45 -44.39
CA VAL A 26 3.45 11.64 -44.94
C VAL A 26 4.81 12.14 -44.46
N ILE A 27 5.02 13.46 -44.41
CA ILE A 27 6.27 14.06 -43.93
C ILE A 27 6.48 13.75 -42.45
N VAL A 28 5.43 13.91 -41.61
CA VAL A 28 5.50 13.60 -40.17
C VAL A 28 5.77 12.12 -39.96
N GLY A 29 5.11 11.23 -40.69
CA GLY A 29 5.36 9.80 -40.64
C GLY A 29 6.79 9.40 -41.02
N PHE A 30 7.36 10.08 -42.04
CA PHE A 30 8.73 9.85 -42.50
C PHE A 30 9.76 10.31 -41.44
N ILE A 31 9.55 11.47 -40.82
CA ILE A 31 10.41 12.01 -39.77
C ILE A 31 10.35 11.07 -38.52
N ALA A 32 9.16 10.62 -38.10
CA ALA A 32 9.01 9.69 -36.99
C ALA A 32 9.69 8.34 -37.29
N GLY A 33 9.61 7.85 -38.52
CA GLY A 33 10.32 6.65 -38.97
C GLY A 33 11.84 6.77 -38.90
N ILE A 34 12.39 7.91 -39.34
CA ILE A 34 13.84 8.17 -39.27
C ILE A 34 14.33 8.23 -37.82
N ILE A 35 13.58 8.90 -36.93
CA ILE A 35 13.93 8.99 -35.51
C ILE A 35 13.96 7.58 -34.90
N LYS A 36 12.98 6.71 -35.20
CA LYS A 36 12.93 5.34 -34.67
C LYS A 36 14.09 4.47 -35.20
N VAL A 37 14.46 4.62 -36.48
CA VAL A 37 15.60 3.92 -37.07
C VAL A 37 16.92 4.42 -36.48
N ALA A 38 17.08 5.73 -36.30
CA ALA A 38 18.28 6.32 -35.69
C ALA A 38 18.50 5.86 -34.23
N THR A 39 17.42 5.72 -33.43
CA THR A 39 17.52 5.20 -32.07
C THR A 39 17.87 3.72 -32.01
N ILE A 40 17.50 2.91 -33.00
CA ILE A 40 17.87 1.50 -33.07
C ILE A 40 19.34 1.32 -33.48
N ILE A 41 19.84 2.18 -34.38
CA ILE A 41 21.24 2.08 -34.87
C ILE A 41 22.24 2.69 -33.87
N ALA A 42 21.79 3.62 -33.00
CA ALA A 42 22.64 4.28 -32.00
C ALA A 42 22.76 3.51 -30.67
N GLN A 43 22.29 2.27 -30.58
CA GLN A 43 22.64 1.41 -29.45
C GLN A 43 24.13 1.04 -29.61
N PRO A 44 25.02 1.46 -28.72
CA PRO A 44 26.39 1.00 -28.74
C PRO A 44 26.37 -0.50 -28.53
N ASP A 45 27.05 -1.25 -29.42
CA ASP A 45 27.36 -2.65 -29.19
C ASP A 45 27.94 -2.77 -27.79
N ALA A 46 27.31 -3.58 -26.95
CA ALA A 46 27.81 -3.91 -25.62
C ALA A 46 29.16 -4.61 -25.85
N GLN A 47 30.25 -3.86 -25.87
CA GLN A 47 31.58 -4.40 -25.75
C GLN A 47 31.64 -5.00 -24.34
N PHE A 48 31.61 -6.31 -24.25
CA PHE A 48 31.98 -7.02 -23.05
C PHE A 48 33.48 -6.73 -22.83
N GLU A 49 33.78 -5.70 -22.05
CA GLU A 49 35.12 -5.54 -21.49
C GLU A 49 35.38 -6.79 -20.63
N VAL A 50 36.41 -7.53 -21.01
CA VAL A 50 36.91 -8.62 -20.18
C VAL A 50 37.20 -8.04 -18.81
N PRO A 51 36.61 -8.57 -17.71
CA PRO A 51 36.85 -8.04 -16.39
C PRO A 51 38.36 -8.02 -16.15
N PRO A 52 38.93 -6.92 -15.60
CA PRO A 52 40.35 -6.87 -15.30
C PRO A 52 40.72 -8.07 -14.43
N ALA A 53 41.87 -8.68 -14.72
CA ALA A 53 42.38 -9.82 -13.96
C ALA A 53 42.34 -9.42 -12.47
N VAL A 54 41.66 -10.23 -11.67
CA VAL A 54 41.63 -10.09 -10.23
C VAL A 54 43.07 -10.13 -9.74
N VAL A 55 43.67 -9.01 -9.39
CA VAL A 55 44.91 -8.95 -8.63
C VAL A 55 44.55 -9.51 -7.27
N GLU A 56 45.04 -10.69 -6.98
CA GLU A 56 44.91 -11.33 -5.67
C GLU A 56 45.63 -10.44 -4.66
N GLU A 57 44.85 -9.62 -3.94
CA GLU A 57 45.33 -8.78 -2.87
C GLU A 57 45.85 -9.73 -1.77
N GLU A 58 47.19 -9.70 -1.50
CA GLU A 58 47.77 -10.47 -0.40
C GLU A 58 47.02 -10.09 0.88
N LEU A 59 46.42 -11.09 1.51
CA LEU A 59 45.72 -10.96 2.79
C LEU A 59 46.66 -10.31 3.81
N PRO A 60 46.26 -9.25 4.53
CA PRO A 60 47.10 -8.64 5.56
C PRO A 60 47.43 -9.67 6.63
N VAL A 61 48.71 -9.80 6.92
CA VAL A 61 49.24 -10.66 7.97
C VAL A 61 48.53 -10.34 9.30
N PRO A 62 47.96 -11.33 10.01
CA PRO A 62 47.24 -11.08 11.26
C PRO A 62 48.22 -10.50 12.30
N VAL A 63 47.96 -9.26 12.68
CA VAL A 63 48.65 -8.64 13.83
C VAL A 63 48.09 -9.31 15.08
N ASN A 64 48.96 -10.10 15.73
CA ASN A 64 48.67 -10.77 16.98
C ASN A 64 48.61 -9.72 18.10
N THR A 65 47.45 -9.14 18.34
CA THR A 65 47.20 -8.29 19.51
C THR A 65 46.76 -9.21 20.64
N GLU A 66 47.67 -9.57 21.55
CA GLU A 66 47.31 -10.21 22.82
C GLU A 66 46.45 -9.27 23.64
N ILE A 67 45.13 -9.45 23.55
CA ILE A 67 44.19 -8.84 24.49
C ILE A 67 44.19 -9.71 25.75
N GLN A 68 44.78 -9.21 26.82
CA GLN A 68 44.60 -9.80 28.15
C GLN A 68 43.13 -9.72 28.57
N LEU A 69 42.44 -10.81 28.37
CA LEU A 69 41.08 -10.98 28.90
C LEU A 69 41.16 -11.14 30.43
N GLN A 70 40.70 -10.14 31.15
CA GLN A 70 40.37 -10.27 32.56
C GLN A 70 39.32 -11.38 32.70
N LYS A 71 39.64 -12.43 33.45
CA LYS A 71 38.73 -13.54 33.76
C LYS A 71 37.43 -13.01 34.40
N PRO A 72 36.26 -13.26 33.81
CA PRO A 72 35.00 -12.99 34.50
C PRO A 72 34.84 -13.94 35.69
N ILE A 73 34.43 -13.40 36.81
CA ILE A 73 34.05 -14.13 38.04
C ILE A 73 32.81 -14.99 37.71
N PRO A 74 32.85 -16.31 37.91
CA PRO A 74 31.70 -17.14 37.59
C PRO A 74 30.52 -16.86 38.53
N PRO A 75 29.30 -16.70 38.06
CA PRO A 75 28.12 -16.62 38.91
C PRO A 75 27.91 -17.96 39.57
N GLN A 76 27.70 -17.98 40.86
CA GLN A 76 27.33 -19.17 41.64
C GLN A 76 25.95 -19.64 41.22
N ILE A 77 25.89 -20.72 40.46
CA ILE A 77 24.65 -21.40 40.11
C ILE A 77 24.25 -22.29 41.31
N LYS A 78 23.15 -21.92 42.00
CA LYS A 78 22.49 -22.80 42.93
C LYS A 78 22.01 -24.03 42.16
N SER A 79 22.46 -25.22 42.60
CA SER A 79 22.13 -26.51 42.04
C SER A 79 20.61 -26.73 41.96
N LEU A 80 20.07 -26.74 40.75
CA LEU A 80 18.74 -27.32 40.49
C LEU A 80 18.92 -28.83 40.28
N SER A 81 18.28 -29.60 41.14
CA SER A 81 18.25 -31.07 41.16
C SER A 81 17.83 -31.62 39.80
N ALA A 82 18.62 -32.59 39.31
CA ALA A 82 18.40 -33.31 38.08
C ALA A 82 17.06 -34.05 38.09
N TYR A 83 16.12 -33.64 37.23
CA TYR A 83 15.00 -34.49 36.86
C TYR A 83 15.53 -35.55 35.88
N LYS A 84 15.42 -36.84 36.26
CA LYS A 84 15.64 -37.96 35.36
C LYS A 84 14.62 -37.93 34.25
N VAL A 85 15.07 -37.65 33.04
CA VAL A 85 14.30 -37.84 31.81
C VAL A 85 14.25 -39.36 31.57
N GLY A 86 13.06 -39.94 31.69
CA GLY A 86 12.84 -41.33 31.32
C GLY A 86 13.06 -41.57 29.84
N GLU A 87 13.67 -42.68 29.50
CA GLU A 87 13.88 -43.16 28.14
C GLU A 87 12.57 -43.15 27.33
N VAL A 88 12.49 -42.31 26.33
CA VAL A 88 11.40 -42.37 25.36
C VAL A 88 11.76 -43.50 24.38
N ARG A 89 11.14 -44.66 24.51
CA ARG A 89 11.15 -45.72 23.52
C ARG A 89 10.42 -45.22 22.28
N VAL A 90 11.19 -44.92 21.20
CA VAL A 90 10.66 -44.68 19.88
C VAL A 90 10.08 -45.98 19.34
N SER A 91 8.77 -46.15 19.41
CA SER A 91 8.06 -47.22 18.71
C SER A 91 8.19 -46.97 17.20
N LYS A 92 8.72 -47.91 16.46
CA LYS A 92 8.71 -47.93 15.02
C LYS A 92 7.26 -47.89 14.54
N VAL A 93 6.78 -46.74 14.11
CA VAL A 93 5.50 -46.62 13.42
C VAL A 93 5.75 -47.04 11.99
N SER A 94 5.31 -48.25 11.65
CA SER A 94 5.22 -48.69 10.25
C SER A 94 4.09 -47.92 9.61
N VAL A 95 4.41 -46.91 8.79
CA VAL A 95 3.47 -46.27 7.92
C VAL A 95 3.16 -47.24 6.77
N VAL A 96 2.01 -47.91 6.87
CA VAL A 96 1.42 -48.63 5.75
C VAL A 96 0.87 -47.59 4.81
N LEU A 97 1.57 -47.29 3.71
CA LEU A 97 1.04 -46.52 2.60
C LEU A 97 -0.13 -47.31 1.98
N PRO A 98 -1.32 -46.70 1.87
CA PRO A 98 -2.39 -47.34 1.14
C PRO A 98 -1.97 -47.44 -0.32
N ASN A 99 -2.03 -48.65 -0.85
CA ASN A 99 -1.77 -49.00 -2.26
C ASN A 99 -2.89 -48.33 -3.08
N MET A 100 -2.65 -47.15 -3.68
CA MET A 100 -3.53 -46.55 -4.66
C MET A 100 -3.36 -47.25 -5.99
N GLY A 101 -3.88 -48.49 -6.04
CA GLY A 101 -4.10 -49.20 -7.28
C GLY A 101 -5.15 -48.48 -8.13
N GLN A 102 -4.69 -48.10 -9.29
CA GLN A 102 -5.43 -47.94 -10.55
C GLN A 102 -6.93 -48.19 -10.48
N ASN A 103 -7.75 -47.13 -10.53
CA ASN A 103 -9.11 -47.12 -11.11
C ASN A 103 -9.60 -45.66 -11.19
N PHE A 104 -8.95 -44.84 -12.02
CA PHE A 104 -9.60 -43.68 -12.60
C PHE A 104 -10.14 -44.09 -13.99
N THR A 105 -11.29 -44.75 -14.01
CA THR A 105 -12.11 -44.83 -15.19
C THR A 105 -12.81 -43.52 -15.39
N VAL A 106 -12.35 -42.71 -16.34
CA VAL A 106 -13.11 -41.57 -16.87
C VAL A 106 -14.30 -42.18 -17.65
N SER A 107 -15.45 -42.24 -17.02
CA SER A 107 -16.70 -42.62 -17.70
C SER A 107 -17.16 -41.44 -18.56
N ALA A 108 -16.85 -41.50 -19.84
CA ALA A 108 -17.48 -40.67 -20.85
C ALA A 108 -18.95 -41.15 -21.02
N GLY A 109 -19.84 -40.64 -20.17
CA GLY A 109 -21.27 -40.86 -20.25
C GLY A 109 -21.92 -39.90 -21.24
N LEU A 110 -22.00 -40.31 -22.52
CA LEU A 110 -22.93 -39.75 -23.47
C LEU A 110 -24.32 -40.25 -23.09
N GLY A 111 -25.09 -39.40 -22.37
CA GLY A 111 -26.50 -39.66 -22.03
C GLY A 111 -27.42 -38.66 -22.73
N SER A 112 -27.95 -39.07 -23.85
CA SER A 112 -29.12 -38.47 -24.50
C SER A 112 -30.34 -38.69 -23.60
N GLY A 113 -30.94 -37.62 -23.07
CA GLY A 113 -32.17 -37.63 -22.26
C GLY A 113 -32.96 -36.34 -22.40
N SER A 114 -33.96 -36.40 -23.24
CA SER A 114 -35.02 -35.41 -23.44
C SER A 114 -35.90 -35.27 -22.18
N GLY A 115 -36.21 -34.03 -21.77
CA GLY A 115 -37.46 -33.72 -21.08
C GLY A 115 -37.32 -33.09 -19.71
N GLY A 116 -37.83 -31.86 -19.56
CA GLY A 116 -38.17 -31.26 -18.26
C GLY A 116 -37.87 -29.78 -18.14
N LEU A 117 -38.86 -28.96 -18.51
CA LEU A 117 -38.92 -27.54 -18.15
C LEU A 117 -38.94 -27.37 -16.63
N GLY A 118 -37.90 -26.77 -16.07
CA GLY A 118 -37.85 -26.29 -14.71
C GLY A 118 -37.12 -24.94 -14.68
N SER A 119 -37.91 -23.88 -14.52
CA SER A 119 -37.43 -22.53 -14.30
C SER A 119 -36.59 -22.49 -12.99
N GLY A 120 -35.28 -22.35 -13.11
CA GLY A 120 -34.39 -22.24 -11.97
C GLY A 120 -33.01 -21.88 -12.42
N SER A 121 -32.69 -20.60 -12.26
CA SER A 121 -31.33 -20.06 -12.13
C SER A 121 -30.28 -20.69 -13.07
N GLY A 122 -30.18 -20.13 -14.28
CA GLY A 122 -29.13 -20.44 -15.25
C GLY A 122 -27.78 -19.97 -14.78
N GLY A 123 -27.04 -20.81 -14.04
CA GLY A 123 -25.71 -20.53 -13.58
C GLY A 123 -24.70 -21.69 -13.69
N LEU A 124 -25.15 -22.90 -14.12
CA LEU A 124 -24.29 -24.09 -13.97
C LEU A 124 -23.73 -24.70 -15.27
N LEU A 125 -24.10 -24.23 -16.45
CA LEU A 125 -23.64 -24.81 -17.72
C LEU A 125 -22.90 -23.86 -18.65
N GLY A 126 -22.59 -22.63 -18.21
CA GLY A 126 -21.78 -21.65 -18.97
C GLY A 126 -20.39 -21.42 -18.44
N ARG A 127 -19.94 -22.13 -17.40
CA ARG A 127 -18.54 -22.07 -16.95
C ARG A 127 -17.70 -22.93 -17.88
N SER A 128 -17.16 -22.25 -18.88
CA SER A 128 -16.27 -22.83 -19.86
C SER A 128 -15.01 -23.43 -19.19
N ILE A 129 -14.33 -24.31 -19.92
CA ILE A 129 -13.06 -24.96 -19.58
C ILE A 129 -11.99 -23.97 -19.06
N SER A 130 -12.14 -22.66 -19.32
CA SER A 130 -11.28 -21.61 -18.74
C SER A 130 -11.41 -21.46 -17.21
N ASP A 131 -12.55 -21.85 -16.59
CA ASP A 131 -12.71 -21.80 -15.13
C ASP A 131 -12.01 -22.96 -14.40
N SER A 132 -11.77 -24.07 -15.09
CA SER A 132 -11.01 -25.20 -14.51
C SER A 132 -9.50 -24.94 -14.45
N ILE A 133 -8.98 -23.93 -15.15
CA ILE A 133 -7.56 -23.52 -15.10
C ILE A 133 -7.34 -22.43 -14.02
N ALA A 134 -8.39 -21.85 -13.50
CA ALA A 134 -8.35 -20.79 -12.48
C ALA A 134 -8.41 -21.33 -11.05
N ILE A 135 -7.77 -22.49 -10.78
CA ILE A 135 -7.59 -23.01 -9.43
C ILE A 135 -6.74 -22.01 -8.66
N GLY A 136 -7.35 -21.30 -7.69
CA GLY A 136 -6.69 -20.31 -6.87
C GLY A 136 -7.12 -18.86 -7.09
N MET A 137 -7.87 -18.56 -8.16
CA MET A 137 -8.41 -17.21 -8.37
C MET A 137 -9.72 -16.98 -7.63
N SER A 138 -9.84 -15.84 -6.95
CA SER A 138 -11.10 -15.36 -6.36
C SER A 138 -11.60 -14.10 -7.04
N ASP A 139 -12.92 -14.02 -7.20
CA ASP A 139 -13.61 -12.76 -7.44
C ASP A 139 -13.77 -12.05 -6.09
N VAL A 140 -13.13 -10.91 -5.95
CA VAL A 140 -13.07 -10.14 -4.70
C VAL A 140 -13.80 -8.83 -4.86
N SER A 141 -14.69 -8.54 -3.92
CA SER A 141 -15.42 -7.27 -3.87
C SER A 141 -15.28 -6.65 -2.48
N VAL A 142 -14.55 -5.55 -2.37
CA VAL A 142 -14.34 -4.81 -1.12
C VAL A 142 -15.01 -3.44 -1.25
N PHE A 143 -16.00 -3.18 -0.44
CA PHE A 143 -16.80 -1.96 -0.52
C PHE A 143 -17.21 -1.62 -1.98
N GLY A 144 -17.62 -2.63 -2.76
CA GLY A 144 -18.06 -2.48 -4.15
C GLY A 144 -16.95 -2.33 -5.19
N LEU A 145 -15.69 -2.25 -4.82
CA LEU A 145 -14.57 -2.38 -5.75
C LEU A 145 -14.34 -3.87 -6.06
N LYS A 146 -14.47 -4.22 -7.32
CA LYS A 146 -14.37 -5.62 -7.79
C LYS A 146 -13.06 -5.85 -8.54
N THR A 147 -12.38 -6.95 -8.20
CA THR A 147 -11.22 -7.47 -8.90
C THR A 147 -11.23 -8.98 -8.92
N ARG A 148 -10.42 -9.58 -9.78
CA ARG A 148 -10.16 -11.01 -9.81
C ARG A 148 -8.66 -11.23 -9.67
N ALA A 149 -8.24 -12.01 -8.68
CA ALA A 149 -6.82 -12.22 -8.40
C ALA A 149 -6.57 -13.56 -7.70
N GLU A 150 -5.33 -14.05 -7.82
CA GLU A 150 -4.83 -15.23 -7.13
C GLU A 150 -4.09 -14.84 -5.85
N ARG A 151 -3.38 -13.70 -5.87
CA ARG A 151 -2.55 -13.20 -4.77
C ARG A 151 -3.01 -11.80 -4.36
N ILE A 152 -3.57 -11.67 -3.17
CA ILE A 152 -4.26 -10.46 -2.73
C ILE A 152 -3.63 -9.92 -1.45
N LEU A 153 -3.40 -8.60 -1.41
CA LEU A 153 -2.99 -7.91 -0.21
C LEU A 153 -4.02 -6.86 0.19
N PHE A 154 -4.54 -6.99 1.41
CA PHE A 154 -5.36 -5.96 2.04
C PHE A 154 -4.47 -5.08 2.90
N VAL A 155 -4.51 -3.77 2.67
CA VAL A 155 -3.70 -2.77 3.37
C VAL A 155 -4.63 -1.83 4.10
N ILE A 156 -4.56 -1.80 5.42
CA ILE A 156 -5.51 -1.07 6.25
C ILE A 156 -4.74 0.00 7.05
N ASP A 157 -5.11 1.24 6.83
CA ASP A 157 -4.65 2.37 7.62
C ASP A 157 -5.26 2.32 9.03
N THR A 158 -4.41 2.32 10.05
CA THR A 158 -4.83 2.29 11.45
C THR A 158 -4.67 3.62 12.15
N HIS A 159 -4.22 4.65 11.42
CA HIS A 159 -3.95 5.97 11.98
C HIS A 159 -5.22 6.60 12.60
N ALA A 160 -5.04 7.45 13.62
CA ALA A 160 -6.14 8.09 14.34
C ALA A 160 -7.14 8.85 13.44
N GLN A 161 -6.69 9.34 12.28
CA GLN A 161 -7.61 9.97 11.31
C GLN A 161 -8.70 9.03 10.77
N MET A 162 -8.47 7.71 10.78
CA MET A 162 -9.47 6.71 10.35
C MET A 162 -10.61 6.56 11.36
N VAL A 163 -10.36 6.87 12.63
CA VAL A 163 -11.34 6.79 13.73
C VAL A 163 -11.84 8.16 14.17
N ASN A 164 -11.67 9.19 13.35
CA ASN A 164 -12.21 10.51 13.61
C ASN A 164 -13.76 10.44 13.60
N ASP A 165 -14.40 11.12 14.55
CA ASP A 165 -15.85 11.14 14.69
C ASP A 165 -16.60 11.57 13.42
N LYS A 166 -16.05 12.52 12.69
CA LYS A 166 -16.62 12.97 11.42
C LYS A 166 -16.68 11.89 10.35
N LYS A 167 -15.83 10.86 10.49
CA LYS A 167 -15.83 9.66 9.62
C LYS A 167 -16.65 8.50 10.22
N GLY A 168 -17.28 8.70 11.38
CA GLY A 168 -18.07 7.71 12.10
C GLY A 168 -17.35 6.98 13.22
N GLY A 169 -16.14 7.42 13.58
CA GLY A 169 -15.42 6.98 14.76
C GLY A 169 -15.04 5.49 14.77
N LEU A 170 -14.91 4.93 15.95
CA LEU A 170 -14.57 3.53 16.17
C LEU A 170 -15.59 2.57 15.54
N ASN A 171 -16.88 2.94 15.51
CA ASN A 171 -17.93 2.12 14.94
C ASN A 171 -17.75 1.91 13.43
N SER A 172 -17.39 2.98 12.71
CA SER A 172 -17.10 2.88 11.27
C SER A 172 -15.84 2.05 10.99
N TYR A 173 -14.83 2.18 11.86
CA TYR A 173 -13.63 1.36 11.75
C TYR A 173 -13.92 -0.13 12.00
N GLN A 174 -14.84 -0.46 12.91
CA GLN A 174 -15.27 -1.85 13.11
C GLN A 174 -15.92 -2.40 11.83
N VAL A 175 -16.72 -1.61 11.12
CA VAL A 175 -17.31 -2.03 9.84
C VAL A 175 -16.23 -2.33 8.79
N ILE A 176 -15.13 -1.56 8.77
CA ILE A 176 -14.00 -1.84 7.87
C ILE A 176 -13.35 -3.18 8.22
N LYS A 177 -13.10 -3.46 9.51
CA LYS A 177 -12.54 -4.75 9.95
C LYS A 177 -13.46 -5.92 9.56
N ASP A 178 -14.75 -5.77 9.80
CA ASP A 178 -15.74 -6.81 9.47
C ASP A 178 -15.81 -7.08 7.96
N GLU A 179 -15.77 -6.03 7.12
CA GLU A 179 -15.78 -6.20 5.66
C GLU A 179 -14.56 -7.00 5.18
N ILE A 180 -13.37 -6.69 5.70
CA ILE A 180 -12.13 -7.39 5.29
C ILE A 180 -12.13 -8.83 5.80
N THR A 181 -12.56 -9.08 7.04
CA THR A 181 -12.65 -10.44 7.57
C THR A 181 -13.69 -11.27 6.84
N ASP A 182 -14.89 -10.74 6.60
CA ASP A 182 -15.93 -11.42 5.82
C ASP A 182 -15.42 -11.71 4.38
N MET A 183 -14.70 -10.77 3.77
CA MET A 183 -14.15 -10.97 2.43
C MET A 183 -13.11 -12.10 2.41
N VAL A 184 -12.20 -12.13 3.38
CA VAL A 184 -11.22 -13.22 3.51
C VAL A 184 -11.92 -14.56 3.74
N GLY A 185 -12.99 -14.60 4.53
CA GLY A 185 -13.80 -15.80 4.73
C GLY A 185 -14.47 -16.33 3.46
N ASN A 186 -14.65 -15.48 2.44
CA ASN A 186 -15.28 -15.83 1.15
C ASN A 186 -14.24 -16.13 0.04
N LEU A 187 -12.94 -16.02 0.31
CA LEU A 187 -11.91 -16.37 -0.69
C LEU A 187 -11.90 -17.87 -0.97
N SER A 188 -11.62 -18.23 -2.22
CA SER A 188 -11.41 -19.63 -2.61
C SER A 188 -10.16 -20.19 -1.89
N ALA A 189 -10.17 -21.43 -1.49
CA ALA A 189 -9.09 -22.08 -0.72
C ALA A 189 -7.71 -22.04 -1.41
N GLY A 190 -7.66 -21.91 -2.74
CA GLY A 190 -6.42 -21.76 -3.49
C GLY A 190 -5.90 -20.34 -3.59
N THR A 191 -6.69 -19.33 -3.16
CA THR A 191 -6.28 -17.93 -3.20
C THR A 191 -5.29 -17.64 -2.08
N LEU A 192 -4.17 -17.01 -2.45
CA LEU A 192 -3.17 -16.55 -1.49
C LEU A 192 -3.51 -15.12 -1.05
N PHE A 193 -3.44 -14.85 0.23
CA PHE A 193 -3.68 -13.52 0.73
C PHE A 193 -2.76 -13.15 1.90
N ASN A 194 -2.69 -11.87 2.21
CA ASN A 194 -2.19 -11.35 3.46
C ASN A 194 -2.91 -10.05 3.83
N VAL A 195 -2.78 -9.64 5.08
CA VAL A 195 -3.26 -8.35 5.58
C VAL A 195 -2.08 -7.58 6.15
N MET A 196 -1.92 -6.34 5.72
CA MET A 196 -0.96 -5.40 6.26
C MET A 196 -1.70 -4.27 6.96
N LEU A 197 -1.38 -4.05 8.22
CA LEU A 197 -1.79 -2.85 8.94
C LEU A 197 -0.67 -1.85 8.92
N HIS A 198 -0.98 -0.57 8.79
CA HIS A 198 0.01 0.48 8.88
C HIS A 198 -0.49 1.67 9.72
N ASP A 199 0.45 2.31 10.41
CA ASP A 199 0.29 3.60 11.05
C ASP A 199 1.48 4.45 10.59
N ARG A 200 1.25 5.27 9.59
CA ARG A 200 2.30 5.94 8.82
C ARG A 200 3.30 4.91 8.26
N THR A 201 4.57 4.99 8.64
CA THR A 201 5.61 4.05 8.17
C THR A 201 5.77 2.80 9.03
N LYS A 202 5.10 2.73 10.18
CA LYS A 202 5.07 1.48 10.96
C LYS A 202 4.08 0.52 10.32
N THR A 203 4.54 -0.69 10.06
CA THR A 203 3.72 -1.74 9.43
C THR A 203 3.80 -3.02 10.23
N VAL A 204 2.75 -3.81 10.19
CA VAL A 204 2.72 -5.17 10.68
C VAL A 204 1.89 -6.03 9.72
N PHE A 205 2.44 -7.16 9.33
CA PHE A 205 1.74 -8.13 8.49
C PHE A 205 1.08 -9.18 9.35
N PHE A 206 -0.08 -9.67 8.93
CA PHE A 206 -0.77 -10.79 9.59
C PHE A 206 0.11 -12.04 9.56
N LYS A 207 0.72 -12.34 8.43
CA LYS A 207 1.68 -13.43 8.29
C LYS A 207 2.98 -12.94 7.64
N PRO A 208 4.10 -13.62 7.84
CA PRO A 208 5.38 -13.24 7.21
C PRO A 208 5.36 -13.26 5.68
N GLN A 209 4.48 -14.06 5.08
CA GLN A 209 4.29 -14.22 3.63
C GLN A 209 2.82 -14.48 3.31
N LEU A 210 2.47 -14.49 2.03
CA LEU A 210 1.13 -14.84 1.58
C LEU A 210 0.79 -16.26 2.00
N ILE A 211 -0.45 -16.47 2.44
CA ILE A 211 -0.98 -17.76 2.88
C ILE A 211 -2.29 -18.08 2.17
N SER A 212 -2.60 -19.36 2.04
CA SER A 212 -3.87 -19.82 1.47
C SER A 212 -5.05 -19.45 2.37
N ALA A 213 -6.15 -19.04 1.75
CA ALA A 213 -7.41 -18.81 2.46
C ALA A 213 -7.96 -20.12 3.02
N GLY A 214 -8.60 -20.06 4.20
CA GLY A 214 -9.21 -21.19 4.86
C GLY A 214 -9.90 -20.80 6.16
N ALA A 215 -10.76 -21.65 6.70
CA ALA A 215 -11.58 -21.35 7.87
C ALA A 215 -10.74 -21.05 9.12
N ASP A 216 -9.69 -21.84 9.37
CA ASP A 216 -8.81 -21.66 10.54
C ASP A 216 -8.06 -20.33 10.45
N VAL A 217 -7.53 -20.02 9.27
CA VAL A 217 -6.81 -18.78 8.97
C VAL A 217 -7.74 -17.55 9.08
N HIS A 218 -8.98 -17.69 8.64
CA HIS A 218 -10.01 -16.66 8.79
C HIS A 218 -10.29 -16.36 10.27
N GLN A 219 -10.45 -17.38 11.10
CA GLN A 219 -10.66 -17.22 12.54
C GLN A 219 -9.45 -16.56 13.22
N GLU A 220 -8.23 -16.96 12.84
CA GLU A 220 -7.00 -16.35 13.34
C GLU A 220 -6.89 -14.87 12.95
N LEU A 221 -7.27 -14.52 11.71
CA LEU A 221 -7.30 -13.13 11.24
C LEU A 221 -8.29 -12.30 12.06
N MET A 222 -9.50 -12.80 12.30
CA MET A 222 -10.49 -12.12 13.14
C MET A 222 -9.94 -11.80 14.53
N GLN A 223 -9.26 -12.75 15.16
CA GLN A 223 -8.64 -12.55 16.49
C GLN A 223 -7.50 -11.53 16.42
N TRP A 224 -6.67 -11.58 15.37
CA TRP A 224 -5.51 -10.72 15.21
C TRP A 224 -5.89 -9.26 14.94
N ILE A 225 -6.94 -8.99 14.13
CA ILE A 225 -7.36 -7.63 13.78
C ILE A 225 -8.30 -7.02 14.83
N SER A 226 -8.99 -7.83 15.62
CA SER A 226 -10.01 -7.39 16.58
C SER A 226 -9.54 -6.27 17.51
N PRO A 227 -8.35 -6.32 18.16
CA PRO A 227 -7.91 -5.31 19.13
C PRO A 227 -7.52 -3.96 18.47
N ILE A 228 -7.34 -3.92 17.14
CA ILE A 228 -6.89 -2.72 16.45
C ILE A 228 -8.01 -1.68 16.41
N ASN A 229 -7.73 -0.47 16.90
CA ASN A 229 -8.71 0.61 16.99
C ASN A 229 -10.04 0.17 17.62
N ALA A 230 -9.96 -0.68 18.65
CA ALA A 230 -11.14 -1.21 19.34
C ALA A 230 -11.64 -0.26 20.44
N SER A 231 -10.77 0.59 20.99
CA SER A 231 -11.09 1.57 22.02
C SER A 231 -10.29 2.85 21.84
N ALA A 232 -10.72 3.92 22.48
CA ALA A 232 -10.04 5.22 22.44
C ALA A 232 -8.62 5.18 23.03
N GLU A 233 -8.33 4.24 23.91
CA GLU A 233 -7.01 4.06 24.56
C GLU A 233 -6.01 3.33 23.65
N ASN A 234 -6.50 2.60 22.65
CA ASN A 234 -5.70 1.74 21.78
C ASN A 234 -5.86 2.13 20.31
N ILE A 235 -5.41 3.32 19.95
CA ILE A 235 -5.46 3.82 18.57
C ILE A 235 -4.13 3.57 17.85
N GLY A 236 -4.22 3.13 16.60
CA GLY A 236 -3.07 2.88 15.73
C GLY A 236 -2.26 1.64 16.14
N LEU A 237 -0.99 1.63 15.75
CA LEU A 237 -0.05 0.54 16.02
C LEU A 237 0.98 0.89 17.11
N GLN A 238 0.76 1.95 17.90
CA GLN A 238 1.75 2.43 18.88
C GLN A 238 2.09 1.38 19.95
N THR A 239 1.09 0.66 20.42
CA THR A 239 1.23 -0.38 21.43
C THR A 239 1.56 -1.77 20.87
N ASN A 240 1.52 -1.94 19.55
CA ASN A 240 1.82 -3.21 18.90
C ASN A 240 3.33 -3.42 18.81
N ARG A 241 3.87 -4.35 19.62
CA ARG A 241 5.30 -4.65 19.68
C ARG A 241 5.89 -5.22 18.40
N LEU A 242 5.07 -5.76 17.50
CA LEU A 242 5.50 -6.32 16.21
C LEU A 242 5.52 -5.25 15.12
N ALA A 243 4.82 -4.13 15.34
CA ALA A 243 4.79 -3.04 14.37
C ALA A 243 6.15 -2.33 14.31
N ARG A 244 6.72 -2.29 13.12
CA ARG A 244 8.02 -1.68 12.85
C ARG A 244 8.05 -1.05 11.47
N LYS A 245 8.98 -0.15 11.26
CA LYS A 245 9.30 0.30 9.90
C LYS A 245 10.05 -0.82 9.20
N ASN A 246 9.43 -1.40 8.17
CA ASN A 246 10.09 -2.40 7.34
C ASN A 246 11.03 -1.69 6.35
N PRO A 247 12.28 -2.12 6.20
CA PRO A 247 13.19 -1.54 5.23
C PRO A 247 12.69 -1.84 3.81
N LEU A 248 12.74 -0.84 2.95
CA LEU A 248 12.55 -1.01 1.52
C LEU A 248 13.75 -1.75 0.94
N LYS A 249 13.52 -2.61 -0.05
CA LYS A 249 14.56 -3.55 -0.53
C LYS A 249 15.14 -3.17 -1.89
N THR A 250 14.36 -2.49 -2.71
CA THR A 250 14.63 -2.26 -4.13
C THR A 250 15.00 -0.82 -4.40
N LEU A 251 15.91 -0.55 -5.34
CA LEU A 251 16.35 0.78 -5.78
C LEU A 251 16.93 1.66 -4.65
N LYS A 252 17.73 1.09 -3.76
CA LYS A 252 18.22 1.73 -2.51
C LYS A 252 19.03 3.01 -2.72
N ASP A 253 19.70 3.15 -3.85
CA ASP A 253 20.59 4.28 -4.14
C ASP A 253 19.86 5.45 -4.82
N GLU A 254 18.57 5.29 -5.12
CA GLU A 254 17.77 6.34 -5.75
C GLU A 254 17.33 7.40 -4.74
N GLU A 255 17.32 8.67 -5.16
CA GLU A 255 16.92 9.81 -4.31
C GLU A 255 15.50 9.65 -3.77
N VAL A 256 14.57 9.16 -4.61
CA VAL A 256 13.18 8.88 -4.20
C VAL A 256 13.16 7.82 -3.11
N HIS A 257 13.92 6.72 -3.24
CA HIS A 257 14.01 5.70 -2.20
C HIS A 257 14.45 6.28 -0.86
N LEU A 258 15.51 7.11 -0.86
CA LEU A 258 16.01 7.75 0.36
C LEU A 258 14.95 8.68 0.99
N ALA A 259 14.17 9.37 0.16
CA ALA A 259 13.05 10.19 0.61
C ALA A 259 11.92 9.35 1.22
N LEU A 260 11.58 8.21 0.61
CA LEU A 260 10.56 7.28 1.13
C LEU A 260 10.98 6.64 2.45
N GLU A 261 12.26 6.26 2.58
CA GLU A 261 12.79 5.73 3.84
C GLU A 261 12.62 6.70 5.02
N ARG A 262 12.52 7.98 4.80
CA ARG A 262 12.14 8.94 5.85
C ARG A 262 10.70 8.83 6.26
N GLY A 263 9.77 8.76 5.31
CA GLY A 263 8.34 8.54 5.49
C GLY A 263 7.63 9.47 6.49
N LEU A 264 8.18 10.68 6.74
CA LEU A 264 7.66 11.58 7.75
C LEU A 264 6.55 12.51 7.24
N LEU A 265 6.51 12.73 5.93
CA LEU A 265 5.52 13.58 5.29
C LEU A 265 4.43 12.73 4.64
N PRO A 266 3.19 13.21 4.55
CA PRO A 266 2.06 12.40 4.06
C PRO A 266 2.29 11.79 2.67
N GLY A 267 2.86 12.51 1.72
CA GLY A 267 3.18 11.98 0.39
C GLY A 267 4.26 10.90 0.43
N ASN A 268 5.31 11.11 1.23
CA ASN A 268 6.38 10.10 1.42
C ASN A 268 5.84 8.85 2.11
N GLU A 269 4.90 8.99 3.05
CA GLU A 269 4.22 7.84 3.68
C GLU A 269 3.47 7.01 2.63
N THR A 270 2.70 7.67 1.75
CA THR A 270 2.00 7.01 0.65
C THR A 270 2.97 6.26 -0.26
N GLY A 271 4.06 6.91 -0.68
CA GLY A 271 5.10 6.27 -1.50
C GLY A 271 5.79 5.10 -0.79
N PHE A 272 6.11 5.25 0.51
CA PHE A 272 6.68 4.17 1.33
C PHE A 272 5.77 2.95 1.38
N ILE A 273 4.47 3.15 1.65
CA ILE A 273 3.48 2.08 1.67
C ILE A 273 3.36 1.46 0.27
N THR A 274 3.31 2.28 -0.78
CA THR A 274 3.25 1.81 -2.17
C THR A 274 4.43 0.88 -2.50
N GLN A 275 5.65 1.27 -2.19
CA GLN A 275 6.81 0.39 -2.43
C GLN A 275 6.76 -0.86 -1.54
N THR A 276 6.41 -0.71 -0.26
CA THR A 276 6.29 -1.85 0.66
C THR A 276 5.32 -2.91 0.12
N VAL A 277 4.18 -2.51 -0.42
CA VAL A 277 3.18 -3.46 -0.94
C VAL A 277 3.57 -4.05 -2.30
N LEU A 278 4.23 -3.28 -3.17
CA LEU A 278 4.76 -3.79 -4.43
C LEU A 278 5.83 -4.87 -4.21
N GLU A 279 6.63 -4.76 -3.15
CA GLU A 279 7.63 -5.76 -2.78
C GLU A 279 7.04 -7.08 -2.23
N GLN A 280 5.71 -7.20 -2.07
CA GLN A 280 5.05 -8.43 -1.59
C GLN A 280 4.71 -9.45 -2.67
N ASN A 281 4.98 -9.15 -3.95
CA ASN A 281 4.72 -10.05 -5.09
C ASN A 281 3.25 -10.52 -5.16
N VAL A 282 2.34 -9.58 -5.24
CA VAL A 282 0.88 -9.78 -5.31
C VAL A 282 0.31 -9.36 -6.66
N ASP A 283 -0.92 -9.77 -6.96
CA ASP A 283 -1.62 -9.43 -8.21
C ASP A 283 -2.59 -8.26 -8.00
N SER A 284 -3.16 -8.17 -6.81
CA SER A 284 -4.09 -7.10 -6.47
C SER A 284 -3.91 -6.62 -5.03
N ILE A 285 -3.98 -5.31 -4.87
CA ILE A 285 -3.84 -4.62 -3.59
C ILE A 285 -5.11 -3.81 -3.37
N PHE A 286 -5.69 -3.92 -2.17
CA PHE A 286 -6.74 -3.02 -1.69
C PHE A 286 -6.16 -2.14 -0.61
N LEU A 287 -5.96 -0.86 -0.92
CA LEU A 287 -5.49 0.15 0.01
C LEU A 287 -6.68 0.89 0.63
N ILE A 288 -6.88 0.70 1.93
CA ILE A 288 -7.99 1.25 2.72
C ILE A 288 -7.42 2.33 3.61
N THR A 289 -7.71 3.58 3.30
CA THR A 289 -7.06 4.73 3.96
C THR A 289 -8.00 5.91 4.12
N GLY A 290 -7.69 6.79 5.05
CA GLY A 290 -8.37 8.08 5.26
C GLY A 290 -7.70 9.25 4.56
N PHE A 291 -6.57 9.02 3.87
CA PHE A 291 -5.82 10.06 3.18
C PHE A 291 -4.95 9.45 2.08
N HIS A 292 -4.97 10.06 0.90
CA HIS A 292 -4.12 9.63 -0.22
C HIS A 292 -3.82 10.82 -1.15
N ARG A 293 -2.56 11.02 -1.49
CA ARG A 293 -2.06 12.14 -2.30
C ARG A 293 -1.36 11.71 -3.59
N GLY A 294 -1.52 10.46 -4.01
CA GLY A 294 -0.86 9.96 -5.22
C GLY A 294 0.66 10.10 -5.18
N PHE A 295 1.22 10.60 -6.29
CA PHE A 295 2.68 10.79 -6.44
C PHE A 295 3.15 12.23 -6.17
N GLU A 296 2.25 13.19 -6.02
CA GLU A 296 2.60 14.61 -6.12
C GLU A 296 3.30 15.16 -4.88
N ASP A 297 2.93 14.75 -3.69
CA ASP A 297 3.43 15.37 -2.46
C ASP A 297 4.61 14.60 -1.84
N MET A 298 5.57 14.19 -2.66
CA MET A 298 6.81 13.59 -2.17
C MET A 298 7.90 14.64 -2.02
N TYR A 299 8.68 14.51 -0.93
CA TYR A 299 9.67 15.50 -0.54
C TYR A 299 10.98 14.81 -0.23
N ARG A 300 12.08 15.43 -0.67
CA ARG A 300 13.44 15.04 -0.34
C ARG A 300 14.06 15.90 0.75
N ASP A 301 15.17 15.45 1.25
CA ASP A 301 16.02 16.24 2.12
C ASP A 301 16.66 17.43 1.42
N LEU A 302 17.15 18.34 2.25
CA LEU A 302 17.98 19.42 1.78
C LEU A 302 19.31 18.87 1.23
N ASN A 303 19.74 19.39 0.10
CA ASN A 303 21.09 19.18 -0.38
C ASN A 303 22.11 19.98 0.47
N ILE A 304 23.41 19.83 0.19
CA ILE A 304 24.47 20.43 0.98
C ILE A 304 24.35 21.97 1.06
N HIS A 305 23.95 22.62 -0.01
CA HIS A 305 23.81 24.10 -0.06
C HIS A 305 22.57 24.55 0.73
N GLU A 306 21.46 23.91 0.52
CA GLU A 306 20.19 24.17 1.23
C GLU A 306 20.35 23.93 2.74
N GLU A 307 21.09 22.86 3.13
CA GLU A 307 21.39 22.58 4.52
C GLU A 307 22.27 23.67 5.13
N ALA A 308 23.28 24.17 4.42
CA ALA A 308 24.14 25.24 4.90
C ALA A 308 23.34 26.55 5.09
N GLU A 309 22.35 26.83 4.25
CA GLU A 309 21.45 27.98 4.43
C GLU A 309 20.54 27.81 5.63
N TRP A 310 20.00 26.61 5.81
CA TRP A 310 19.21 26.28 6.98
C TRP A 310 20.02 26.42 8.26
N GLN A 311 21.25 25.92 8.30
CA GLN A 311 22.15 26.06 9.45
C GLN A 311 22.45 27.53 9.79
N ARG A 312 22.66 28.38 8.78
CA ARG A 312 22.80 29.84 8.99
C ARG A 312 21.56 30.45 9.61
N LYS A 313 20.36 30.05 9.13
CA LYS A 313 19.08 30.54 9.66
C LYS A 313 18.87 30.16 11.12
N ILE A 314 19.07 28.89 11.49
CA ILE A 314 18.86 28.41 12.86
C ILE A 314 19.90 28.92 13.84
N SER A 315 21.11 29.23 13.37
CA SER A 315 22.17 29.80 14.20
C SER A 315 21.96 31.30 14.51
N SER A 316 21.00 31.94 13.88
CA SER A 316 20.73 33.37 14.11
C SER A 316 20.16 33.61 15.51
N PRO A 317 20.63 34.70 16.23
CA PRO A 317 20.13 35.00 17.58
C PRO A 317 18.61 35.18 17.65
N ASN A 318 18.01 35.74 16.59
CA ASN A 318 16.55 35.93 16.52
C ASN A 318 15.80 34.58 16.46
N TYR A 319 16.29 33.63 15.66
CA TYR A 319 15.69 32.29 15.59
C TYR A 319 15.79 31.57 16.93
N GLN A 320 16.97 31.59 17.56
CA GLN A 320 17.20 30.94 18.84
C GLN A 320 16.34 31.53 19.96
N LYS A 321 16.17 32.87 20.01
CA LYS A 321 15.29 33.54 20.97
C LYS A 321 13.82 33.11 20.80
N LYS A 322 13.32 33.07 19.56
CA LYS A 322 11.95 32.63 19.28
C LYS A 322 11.75 31.14 19.62
N LEU A 323 12.72 30.30 19.29
CA LEU A 323 12.70 28.86 19.59
C LEU A 323 12.67 28.61 21.11
N ALA A 324 13.48 29.31 21.88
CA ALA A 324 13.48 29.22 23.34
C ALA A 324 12.14 29.65 23.95
N ALA A 325 11.52 30.73 23.43
CA ALA A 325 10.20 31.18 23.86
C ALA A 325 9.14 30.12 23.56
N HIS A 326 9.19 29.50 22.37
CA HIS A 326 8.27 28.42 21.97
C HIS A 326 8.40 27.21 22.91
N PHE A 327 9.61 26.72 23.16
CA PHE A 327 9.81 25.57 24.04
C PHE A 327 9.36 25.83 25.48
N LYS A 328 9.49 27.08 25.97
CA LYS A 328 8.97 27.47 27.27
C LYS A 328 7.44 27.43 27.35
N GLU A 329 6.75 27.63 26.22
CA GLU A 329 5.28 27.59 26.15
C GLU A 329 4.72 26.16 26.08
N ILE A 330 5.47 25.18 25.54
CA ILE A 330 4.97 23.80 25.32
C ILE A 330 4.31 23.17 26.56
N PRO A 331 4.86 23.23 27.79
CA PRO A 331 4.22 22.65 28.96
C PRO A 331 2.86 23.31 29.27
N GLN A 332 2.75 24.62 29.10
CA GLN A 332 1.52 25.35 29.31
C GLN A 332 0.47 25.02 28.25
N MET A 333 0.92 24.84 26.99
CA MET A 333 0.04 24.43 25.91
C MET A 333 -0.52 23.03 26.13
N LYS A 334 0.28 22.08 26.63
CA LYS A 334 -0.21 20.74 27.01
C LYS A 334 -1.33 20.80 28.05
N LEU A 335 -1.18 21.62 29.06
CA LEU A 335 -2.23 21.82 30.07
C LEU A 335 -3.50 22.43 29.46
N ARG A 336 -3.36 23.39 28.54
CA ARG A 336 -4.50 23.98 27.83
C ARG A 336 -5.22 22.96 26.95
N ILE A 337 -4.47 22.09 26.23
CA ILE A 337 -5.03 20.98 25.43
C ILE A 337 -5.85 20.07 26.33
N GLN A 338 -5.29 19.59 27.44
CA GLN A 338 -5.97 18.69 28.38
C GLN A 338 -7.26 19.30 28.94
N ALA A 339 -7.20 20.56 29.38
CA ALA A 339 -8.37 21.24 29.92
C ALA A 339 -9.47 21.44 28.86
N THR A 340 -9.08 21.84 27.64
CA THR A 340 -10.03 22.04 26.54
C THR A 340 -10.67 20.72 26.10
N LEU A 341 -9.87 19.65 25.99
CA LEU A 341 -10.37 18.33 25.63
C LEU A 341 -11.33 17.77 26.68
N ALA A 342 -10.99 17.90 27.97
CA ALA A 342 -11.85 17.46 29.07
C ALA A 342 -13.21 18.16 29.03
N LYS A 343 -13.22 19.50 28.89
CA LYS A 343 -14.45 20.27 28.74
C LYS A 343 -15.27 19.83 27.54
N LEU A 344 -14.64 19.69 26.39
CA LEU A 344 -15.30 19.25 25.15
C LEU A 344 -15.93 17.87 25.31
N ASN A 345 -15.21 16.93 25.96
CA ASN A 345 -15.72 15.57 26.17
C ASN A 345 -16.86 15.51 27.18
N GLU A 346 -16.88 16.37 28.18
CA GLU A 346 -18.04 16.53 29.09
C GLU A 346 -19.28 17.03 28.33
N GLU A 347 -19.13 18.06 27.50
CA GLU A 347 -20.20 18.59 26.63
C GLU A 347 -20.72 17.52 25.67
N ARG A 348 -19.82 16.75 25.04
CA ARG A 348 -20.17 15.65 24.13
C ARG A 348 -20.91 14.52 24.83
N LYS A 349 -20.45 14.13 26.04
CA LYS A 349 -21.11 13.13 26.88
C LYS A 349 -22.52 13.56 27.26
N ALA A 350 -22.71 14.82 27.61
CA ALA A 350 -24.05 15.38 27.93
C ALA A 350 -25.00 15.32 26.71
N ASN A 351 -24.44 15.42 25.49
CA ASN A 351 -25.18 15.31 24.23
C ASN A 351 -25.26 13.88 23.66
N GLY A 352 -24.84 12.86 24.40
CA GLY A 352 -24.84 11.46 23.93
C GLY A 352 -23.86 11.15 22.81
N GLN A 353 -22.86 12.02 22.62
CA GLN A 353 -21.84 11.87 21.57
C GLN A 353 -20.61 11.12 22.12
N PRO A 354 -19.89 10.37 21.28
CA PRO A 354 -18.65 9.73 21.69
C PRO A 354 -17.55 10.76 22.01
N PRO A 355 -16.55 10.42 22.83
CA PRO A 355 -15.48 11.35 23.19
C PRO A 355 -14.64 11.74 21.95
N GLN A 356 -14.18 12.98 21.93
CA GLN A 356 -13.22 13.46 20.93
C GLN A 356 -11.88 12.75 21.13
N ILE A 357 -11.35 12.17 20.06
CA ILE A 357 -10.03 11.53 20.02
C ILE A 357 -9.03 12.50 19.41
N LEU A 358 -7.92 12.75 20.10
CA LEU A 358 -6.80 13.50 19.55
C LEU A 358 -5.82 12.57 18.85
N LYS A 359 -5.09 13.07 17.89
CA LYS A 359 -4.09 12.31 17.14
C LYS A 359 -2.83 12.00 17.96
N GLU A 360 -2.61 12.68 19.08
CA GLU A 360 -1.58 12.54 20.12
C GLU A 360 -0.11 12.55 19.68
N ARG A 361 0.17 12.48 18.39
CA ARG A 361 1.54 12.32 17.90
C ARG A 361 2.30 13.64 17.83
N TRP A 362 1.59 14.72 17.53
CA TRP A 362 2.16 16.05 17.38
C TRP A 362 1.28 17.07 18.10
N ILE A 363 1.83 17.73 19.11
CA ILE A 363 1.15 18.78 19.86
C ILE A 363 0.56 19.87 18.94
N TYR A 364 1.16 20.10 17.77
CA TYR A 364 0.67 21.08 16.79
C TYR A 364 -0.67 20.67 16.17
N GLU A 365 -0.85 19.37 15.88
CA GLU A 365 -2.11 18.83 15.36
C GLU A 365 -3.23 18.91 16.40
N ASP A 366 -2.91 18.68 17.68
CA ASP A 366 -3.87 18.78 18.77
C ASP A 366 -4.29 20.24 19.00
N VAL A 367 -3.34 21.18 18.92
CA VAL A 367 -3.60 22.62 18.98
C VAL A 367 -4.52 23.07 17.87
N GLU A 368 -4.30 22.60 16.65
CA GLU A 368 -5.14 22.88 15.49
C GLU A 368 -6.54 22.24 15.62
N THR A 369 -6.61 20.97 16.00
CA THR A 369 -7.86 20.22 16.19
C THR A 369 -8.77 20.87 17.23
N LEU A 370 -8.18 21.40 18.31
CA LEU A 370 -8.89 22.12 19.38
C LEU A 370 -9.01 23.63 19.13
N ASN A 371 -8.60 24.11 17.96
CA ASN A 371 -8.60 25.53 17.59
C ASN A 371 -7.89 26.44 18.63
N LEU A 372 -6.82 25.94 19.23
CA LEU A 372 -5.98 26.69 20.14
C LEU A 372 -4.93 27.51 19.38
N LYS A 373 -4.38 28.56 20.02
CA LYS A 373 -3.34 29.41 19.41
C LYS A 373 -2.11 29.48 20.29
N TRP A 374 -0.94 29.39 19.64
CA TRP A 374 0.35 29.64 20.29
C TRP A 374 0.55 31.14 20.56
N VAL A 375 1.02 31.50 21.75
CA VAL A 375 1.48 32.85 22.07
C VAL A 375 2.88 33.06 21.47
N ALA A 376 3.74 32.04 21.55
CA ALA A 376 5.05 32.01 20.93
C ALA A 376 5.10 30.88 19.89
N PRO A 377 4.70 31.12 18.64
CA PRO A 377 4.72 30.11 17.60
C PRO A 377 6.15 29.67 17.27
N HIS A 378 6.31 28.43 16.84
CA HIS A 378 7.62 27.90 16.39
C HIS A 378 8.19 28.77 15.25
N PRO A 379 9.49 29.16 15.28
CA PRO A 379 10.09 30.07 14.29
C PRO A 379 10.22 29.48 12.88
N GLY A 380 9.83 28.25 12.67
CA GLY A 380 9.88 27.49 11.42
C GLY A 380 10.61 26.16 11.63
N HIS A 381 10.18 25.14 10.90
CA HIS A 381 10.84 23.82 10.87
C HIS A 381 11.84 23.74 9.71
N LYS A 382 12.68 22.72 9.73
CA LYS A 382 13.56 22.40 8.61
C LYS A 382 12.68 22.22 7.36
N PRO A 383 12.94 22.96 6.28
CA PRO A 383 12.14 22.80 5.07
C PRO A 383 12.40 21.42 4.43
N SER A 384 11.42 20.93 3.74
CA SER A 384 11.55 19.77 2.85
C SER A 384 11.32 20.25 1.42
N ILE A 385 12.07 19.71 0.48
CA ILE A 385 11.99 20.13 -0.92
C ILE A 385 11.07 19.16 -1.66
N LYS A 386 10.02 19.71 -2.28
CA LYS A 386 9.10 18.91 -3.09
C LYS A 386 9.86 18.34 -4.29
N MET A 387 9.71 17.05 -4.53
CA MET A 387 10.28 16.37 -5.69
C MET A 387 9.40 16.61 -6.91
N PRO A 388 9.97 16.71 -8.12
CA PRO A 388 9.18 16.71 -9.34
C PRO A 388 8.35 15.41 -9.46
N GLU A 389 7.08 15.53 -9.79
CA GLU A 389 6.19 14.36 -9.98
C GLU A 389 6.72 13.40 -11.05
N SER A 390 7.32 13.96 -12.12
CA SER A 390 7.96 13.19 -13.19
C SER A 390 9.02 12.21 -12.68
N ASP A 391 9.82 12.64 -11.70
CA ASP A 391 10.92 11.85 -11.16
C ASP A 391 10.37 10.73 -10.26
N VAL A 392 9.33 11.04 -9.50
CA VAL A 392 8.62 10.05 -8.68
C VAL A 392 7.94 8.99 -9.56
N ILE A 393 7.26 9.40 -10.62
CA ILE A 393 6.63 8.48 -11.60
C ILE A 393 7.71 7.62 -12.29
N ALA A 394 8.82 8.22 -12.70
CA ALA A 394 9.93 7.49 -13.31
C ALA A 394 10.51 6.43 -12.35
N TYR A 395 10.67 6.79 -11.07
CA TYR A 395 11.10 5.86 -10.03
C TYR A 395 10.15 4.67 -9.87
N PHE A 396 8.84 4.92 -9.72
CA PHE A 396 7.87 3.83 -9.57
C PHE A 396 7.75 2.98 -10.84
N ARG A 397 7.94 3.55 -12.03
CA ARG A 397 8.01 2.78 -13.27
C ARG A 397 9.21 1.83 -13.25
N LYS A 398 10.40 2.33 -12.90
CA LYS A 398 11.62 1.51 -12.75
C LYS A 398 11.44 0.43 -11.69
N LEU A 399 10.78 0.73 -10.57
CA LEU A 399 10.48 -0.21 -9.51
C LEU A 399 9.56 -1.36 -9.99
N VAL A 400 8.48 -1.00 -10.70
CA VAL A 400 7.55 -1.97 -11.29
C VAL A 400 8.25 -2.84 -12.33
N ASP A 401 9.06 -2.25 -13.19
CA ASP A 401 9.82 -3.00 -14.19
C ASP A 401 10.76 -4.01 -13.52
N GLN A 402 11.47 -3.60 -12.47
CA GLN A 402 12.39 -4.48 -11.75
C GLN A 402 11.69 -5.59 -10.96
N LEU A 403 10.52 -5.33 -10.37
CA LEU A 403 9.82 -6.31 -9.53
C LEU A 403 8.91 -7.25 -10.32
N TYR A 404 8.39 -6.79 -11.46
CA TYR A 404 7.34 -7.50 -12.20
C TYR A 404 7.69 -7.73 -13.66
N THR A 405 7.92 -6.69 -14.46
CA THR A 405 8.03 -6.78 -15.91
C THR A 405 9.21 -7.63 -16.36
N ILE A 406 10.39 -7.48 -15.74
CA ILE A 406 11.59 -8.28 -16.05
C ILE A 406 11.38 -9.78 -15.76
N HIS A 407 10.46 -10.09 -14.87
CA HIS A 407 10.12 -11.46 -14.47
C HIS A 407 8.88 -12.02 -15.17
N ASP A 408 8.42 -11.40 -16.26
CA ASP A 408 7.21 -11.77 -17.00
C ASP A 408 5.96 -11.84 -16.11
N LYS A 409 5.90 -11.03 -15.04
CA LYS A 409 4.76 -10.92 -14.14
C LYS A 409 3.90 -9.73 -14.50
N GLU A 410 2.60 -9.89 -14.32
CA GLU A 410 1.69 -8.75 -14.46
C GLU A 410 1.89 -7.73 -13.33
N VAL A 411 1.79 -6.46 -13.69
CA VAL A 411 1.83 -5.36 -12.73
C VAL A 411 0.59 -5.44 -11.84
N PRO A 412 0.74 -5.44 -10.50
CA PRO A 412 -0.39 -5.55 -9.61
C PRO A 412 -1.33 -4.35 -9.74
N SER A 413 -2.63 -4.61 -9.65
CA SER A 413 -3.62 -3.55 -9.53
C SER A 413 -3.62 -2.99 -8.11
N ILE A 414 -3.58 -1.64 -7.95
CA ILE A 414 -3.75 -0.98 -6.66
C ILE A 414 -5.11 -0.30 -6.65
N ASN A 415 -6.04 -0.86 -5.86
CA ASN A 415 -7.37 -0.35 -5.67
C ASN A 415 -7.42 0.48 -4.39
N VAL A 416 -7.89 1.71 -4.46
CA VAL A 416 -7.90 2.63 -3.33
C VAL A 416 -9.32 2.86 -2.83
N LEU A 417 -9.53 2.60 -1.54
CA LEU A 417 -10.75 2.91 -0.79
C LEU A 417 -10.46 4.08 0.13
N LEU A 418 -10.95 5.26 -0.24
CA LEU A 418 -10.70 6.49 0.49
C LEU A 418 -11.91 6.84 1.37
N PHE A 419 -11.70 6.84 2.69
CA PHE A 419 -12.72 7.15 3.67
C PHE A 419 -12.62 8.61 4.10
N LEU A 420 -13.65 9.39 3.81
CA LEU A 420 -13.76 10.81 4.13
C LEU A 420 -14.88 11.07 5.12
N ALA A 421 -14.85 12.21 5.81
CA ALA A 421 -16.00 12.68 6.57
C ALA A 421 -17.17 13.01 5.64
N LYS A 422 -18.40 13.01 6.16
CA LYS A 422 -19.62 13.24 5.36
C LYS A 422 -19.58 14.57 4.59
N ASP A 423 -19.03 15.59 5.23
CA ASP A 423 -18.91 16.97 4.75
C ASP A 423 -17.50 17.32 4.23
N GLU A 424 -16.60 16.36 4.17
CA GLU A 424 -15.23 16.57 3.71
C GLU A 424 -15.17 16.59 2.18
N GLU A 425 -14.91 17.76 1.63
CA GLU A 425 -14.67 17.92 0.21
C GLU A 425 -13.20 17.64 -0.09
N GLN A 426 -12.96 16.77 -1.05
CA GLN A 426 -11.62 16.55 -1.56
C GLN A 426 -11.34 17.59 -2.65
N PRO A 427 -10.25 18.37 -2.55
CA PRO A 427 -9.86 19.29 -3.61
C PRO A 427 -9.75 18.56 -4.97
N LYS A 428 -10.15 19.22 -6.05
CA LYS A 428 -10.12 18.63 -7.40
C LYS A 428 -8.72 18.15 -7.81
N GLU A 429 -7.69 18.85 -7.35
CA GLU A 429 -6.29 18.50 -7.56
C GLU A 429 -5.98 17.13 -6.93
N TRP A 430 -6.36 16.91 -5.68
CA TRP A 430 -6.15 15.64 -4.98
C TRP A 430 -6.90 14.48 -5.63
N GLN A 431 -8.10 14.75 -6.13
CA GLN A 431 -8.85 13.74 -6.89
C GLN A 431 -8.16 13.41 -8.22
N HIS A 432 -7.61 14.41 -8.89
CA HIS A 432 -6.83 14.20 -10.11
C HIS A 432 -5.58 13.35 -9.84
N GLU A 433 -4.84 13.65 -8.78
CA GLU A 433 -3.66 12.91 -8.33
C GLU A 433 -3.98 11.45 -7.97
N LEU A 434 -5.07 11.23 -7.23
CA LEU A 434 -5.55 9.89 -6.92
C LEU A 434 -5.88 9.11 -8.21
N ASN A 435 -6.59 9.73 -9.14
CA ASN A 435 -6.92 9.12 -10.43
C ASN A 435 -5.65 8.78 -11.25
N THR A 436 -4.64 9.65 -11.24
CA THR A 436 -3.36 9.42 -11.91
C THR A 436 -2.63 8.22 -11.31
N TYR A 437 -2.57 8.16 -9.99
CA TYR A 437 -1.98 7.06 -9.22
C TYR A 437 -2.68 5.72 -9.51
N VAL A 438 -3.99 5.69 -9.42
CA VAL A 438 -4.78 4.48 -9.63
C VAL A 438 -4.65 3.96 -11.06
N ARG A 439 -4.68 4.87 -12.06
CA ARG A 439 -4.46 4.50 -13.47
C ARG A 439 -3.07 3.95 -13.73
N PHE A 440 -2.04 4.52 -13.09
CA PHE A 440 -0.67 4.02 -13.21
C PHE A 440 -0.57 2.53 -12.82
N PHE A 441 -1.26 2.12 -11.77
CA PHE A 441 -1.31 0.73 -11.29
C PHE A 441 -2.52 -0.06 -11.82
N ARG A 442 -3.22 0.39 -12.87
CA ARG A 442 -4.37 -0.31 -13.44
C ARG A 442 -5.46 -0.68 -12.44
N GLY A 443 -5.54 0.04 -11.34
CA GLY A 443 -6.52 -0.15 -10.28
C GLY A 443 -7.79 0.69 -10.47
N LYS A 444 -8.56 0.77 -9.40
CA LYS A 444 -9.77 1.59 -9.29
C LYS A 444 -9.76 2.30 -7.95
N ASP A 445 -10.50 3.40 -7.84
CA ASP A 445 -10.76 4.06 -6.58
C ASP A 445 -12.24 4.14 -6.26
N ARG A 446 -12.54 4.25 -4.98
CA ARG A 446 -13.86 4.58 -4.47
C ARG A 446 -13.72 5.47 -3.24
N ILE A 447 -14.44 6.58 -3.25
CA ILE A 447 -14.55 7.48 -2.10
C ILE A 447 -15.83 7.14 -1.37
N ILE A 448 -15.74 6.95 -0.05
CA ILE A 448 -16.86 6.60 0.84
C ILE A 448 -16.94 7.66 1.93
N ARG A 449 -18.13 8.26 2.16
CA ARG A 449 -18.30 9.41 3.04
C ARG A 449 -19.21 9.11 4.22
N GLY A 450 -18.65 9.28 5.42
CA GLY A 450 -19.40 9.18 6.67
C GLY A 450 -19.92 7.77 6.99
N GLN A 451 -20.43 7.59 8.18
CA GLN A 451 -20.81 6.29 8.74
C GLN A 451 -21.90 5.56 7.94
N GLU A 452 -22.88 6.29 7.48
CA GLU A 452 -24.03 5.71 6.76
C GLU A 452 -23.61 5.07 5.44
N GLU A 453 -22.77 5.78 4.65
CA GLU A 453 -22.28 5.24 3.40
C GLU A 453 -21.34 4.05 3.63
N ILE A 454 -20.48 4.10 4.68
CA ILE A 454 -19.60 2.99 5.06
C ILE A 454 -20.42 1.73 5.35
N GLN A 455 -21.53 1.85 6.10
CA GLN A 455 -22.39 0.72 6.42
C GLN A 455 -23.14 0.17 5.20
N ASN A 456 -23.54 1.05 4.28
CA ASN A 456 -24.30 0.68 3.10
C ASN A 456 -23.42 0.12 1.96
N ALA A 457 -22.15 0.53 1.92
CA ALA A 457 -21.20 0.11 0.88
C ALA A 457 -20.62 -1.30 1.08
N ARG A 458 -20.95 -2.00 2.18
CA ARG A 458 -20.42 -3.35 2.45
C ARG A 458 -20.80 -4.34 1.36
N SER A 459 -19.82 -4.94 0.71
CA SER A 459 -20.00 -5.99 -0.30
C SER A 459 -20.42 -7.31 0.32
N SER A 460 -20.03 -7.57 1.57
CA SER A 460 -20.35 -8.81 2.30
C SER A 460 -21.84 -8.99 2.60
N LYS A 461 -22.63 -7.92 2.53
CA LYS A 461 -24.11 -8.00 2.67
C LYS A 461 -24.79 -8.58 1.45
N GLU A 462 -24.24 -8.39 0.24
CA GLU A 462 -24.83 -8.90 -1.00
C GLU A 462 -24.75 -10.43 -1.12
N VAL A 463 -23.81 -11.07 -0.40
CA VAL A 463 -23.59 -12.52 -0.46
C VAL A 463 -24.56 -13.30 0.45
N LYS A 464 -25.24 -12.63 1.41
CA LYS A 464 -26.14 -13.26 2.37
C LYS A 464 -27.62 -13.23 1.94
N ASN A 465 -27.95 -12.61 0.81
CA ASN A 465 -29.29 -12.60 0.18
C ASN A 465 -29.29 -13.48 -1.07
#